data_e73684eca3ba2d7cf8083a026693e933
#
_entry.id   e73684eca3ba2d7cf8083a026693e933
#
_cell.length_a   1.000
_cell.length_b   1.000
_cell.length_c   1.000
_cell.angle_alpha   90.00
_cell.angle_beta   90.00
_cell.angle_gamma   90.00
#
_symmetry.space_group_name_H-M   'P 1'
#
loop_
_entity.id
_entity.type
_entity.pdbx_description
1 polymer ?
#
loop_
_entity_poly.entity_id
_entity_poly.type
_entity_poly.pdbx_seq_one_letter_code
_entity_poly.pdbx_strand_id
1 'polypeptide(L)'
;MLEANYSKKMFISGVNPIVKKNELRKIIIPNNSTEKISLFDCCVFIGKEAKNTKTNAVEVIKWMKKNNLISAILVTSDIHLPRSILEFQNNTNHIKITSWPVKTNNNNFINFLKEFLRFSFVRIKYLII
;
A
#
# COMPACT_ATOMS: atom_id res chain seq x y z
N MET A 1 10.86 -5.03 -6.65
CA MET A 1 10.14 -6.08 -5.91
C MET A 1 9.70 -7.22 -6.82
N LEU A 2 8.93 -6.98 -7.86
CA LEU A 2 8.54 -8.03 -8.82
C LEU A 2 9.76 -8.58 -9.59
N GLU A 3 10.63 -7.71 -10.10
CA GLU A 3 11.87 -8.08 -10.80
C GLU A 3 12.82 -8.92 -9.94
N ALA A 4 12.87 -8.64 -8.64
CA ALA A 4 13.72 -9.36 -7.69
C ALA A 4 13.04 -10.61 -7.08
N ASN A 5 11.89 -11.03 -7.60
CA ASN A 5 11.10 -12.18 -7.13
C ASN A 5 10.67 -12.15 -5.66
N TYR A 6 10.65 -10.99 -5.01
CA TYR A 6 10.11 -10.86 -3.65
C TYR A 6 8.60 -11.02 -3.60
N SER A 7 7.90 -10.78 -4.70
CA SER A 7 6.46 -10.92 -4.81
C SER A 7 6.06 -11.33 -6.23
N LYS A 8 5.00 -12.12 -6.34
CA LYS A 8 4.40 -12.53 -7.62
C LYS A 8 3.37 -11.54 -8.14
N LYS A 9 2.76 -10.77 -7.26
CA LYS A 9 1.74 -9.78 -7.57
C LYS A 9 1.99 -8.49 -6.79
N MET A 10 1.64 -7.37 -7.35
CA MET A 10 1.69 -6.06 -6.69
C MET A 10 0.31 -5.40 -6.76
N PHE A 11 -0.14 -4.84 -5.66
CA PHE A 11 -1.36 -4.04 -5.60
C PHE A 11 -1.03 -2.62 -5.17
N ILE A 12 -1.42 -1.65 -5.98
CA ILE A 12 -1.27 -0.22 -5.70
C ILE A 12 -2.64 0.30 -5.28
N SER A 13 -2.79 0.58 -3.99
CA SER A 13 -4.05 1.07 -3.41
C SER A 13 -4.12 2.60 -3.44
N GLY A 14 -5.34 3.15 -3.44
CA GLY A 14 -5.57 4.58 -3.33
C GLY A 14 -5.16 5.39 -4.56
N VAL A 15 -5.12 4.79 -5.72
CA VAL A 15 -4.84 5.51 -6.97
C VAL A 15 -6.03 6.40 -7.32
N ASN A 16 -5.75 7.64 -7.74
CA ASN A 16 -6.81 8.56 -8.17
C ASN A 16 -7.64 7.91 -9.30
N PRO A 17 -8.98 7.91 -9.20
CA PRO A 17 -9.87 7.29 -10.18
C PRO A 17 -9.67 7.76 -11.63
N ILE A 18 -9.18 8.97 -11.84
CA ILE A 18 -8.92 9.55 -13.16
C ILE A 18 -7.69 8.91 -13.82
N VAL A 19 -6.70 8.47 -13.02
CA VAL A 19 -5.44 7.91 -13.54
C VAL A 19 -5.68 6.53 -14.15
N LYS A 20 -5.27 6.37 -15.41
CA LYS A 20 -5.34 5.09 -16.12
C LYS A 20 -4.09 4.24 -15.84
N LYS A 21 -4.25 2.92 -15.85
CA LYS A 21 -3.13 1.98 -15.64
C LYS A 21 -1.97 2.25 -16.62
N ASN A 22 -2.28 2.58 -17.87
CA ASN A 22 -1.27 2.90 -18.90
C ASN A 22 -0.47 4.17 -18.58
N GLU A 23 -1.09 5.17 -17.98
CA GLU A 23 -0.42 6.41 -17.57
C GLU A 23 0.55 6.14 -16.41
N LEU A 24 0.08 5.36 -15.42
CA LEU A 24 0.92 4.93 -14.30
C LEU A 24 2.11 4.10 -14.79
N ARG A 25 1.89 3.20 -15.76
CA ARG A 25 2.96 2.41 -16.38
C ARG A 25 4.05 3.29 -17.01
N LYS A 26 3.66 4.32 -17.76
CA LYS A 26 4.62 5.26 -18.40
C LYS A 26 5.46 6.02 -17.38
N ILE A 27 4.89 6.35 -16.23
CA ILE A 27 5.60 7.02 -15.13
C ILE A 27 6.61 6.07 -14.47
N ILE A 28 6.20 4.83 -14.21
CA ILE A 28 7.03 3.84 -13.50
C ILE A 28 8.11 3.25 -14.41
N ILE A 29 7.82 3.10 -15.71
CA ILE A 29 8.72 2.50 -16.70
C ILE A 29 8.98 3.49 -17.84
N PRO A 30 9.75 4.56 -17.60
CA PRO A 30 9.97 5.60 -18.62
C PRO A 30 10.78 5.10 -19.83
N ASN A 31 11.59 4.06 -19.66
CA ASN A 31 12.52 3.56 -20.69
C ASN A 31 11.90 2.51 -21.64
N ASN A 32 10.59 2.30 -21.61
CA ASN A 32 9.87 1.35 -22.48
C ASN A 32 10.49 -0.06 -22.57
N SER A 33 11.12 -0.55 -21.50
CA SER A 33 11.64 -1.91 -21.44
C SER A 33 10.49 -2.92 -21.59
N THR A 34 10.55 -3.73 -22.66
CA THR A 34 9.51 -4.71 -23.00
C THR A 34 9.27 -5.71 -21.87
N GLU A 35 10.35 -6.16 -21.22
CA GLU A 35 10.30 -7.09 -20.08
C GLU A 35 9.56 -6.47 -18.89
N LYS A 36 9.91 -5.23 -18.52
CA LYS A 36 9.28 -4.50 -17.42
C LYS A 36 7.81 -4.18 -17.71
N ILE A 37 7.48 -3.85 -18.95
CA ILE A 37 6.09 -3.61 -19.40
C ILE A 37 5.27 -4.88 -19.26
N SER A 38 5.78 -6.01 -19.74
CA SER A 38 5.12 -7.31 -19.60
C SER A 38 4.87 -7.67 -18.13
N LEU A 39 5.86 -7.47 -17.26
CA LEU A 39 5.76 -7.70 -15.83
C LEU A 39 4.74 -6.78 -15.16
N PHE A 40 4.67 -5.52 -15.57
CA PHE A 40 3.68 -4.57 -15.08
C PHE A 40 2.27 -4.97 -15.49
N ASP A 41 2.09 -5.30 -16.76
CA ASP A 41 0.77 -5.61 -17.32
C ASP A 41 0.17 -6.89 -16.73
N CYS A 42 0.98 -7.94 -16.51
CA CYS A 42 0.51 -9.20 -15.93
C CYS A 42 0.20 -9.08 -14.43
N CYS A 43 1.02 -8.32 -13.70
CA CYS A 43 1.20 -8.62 -12.29
C CYS A 43 1.00 -7.41 -11.37
N VAL A 44 0.75 -6.22 -11.93
CA VAL A 44 0.40 -5.02 -11.18
C VAL A 44 -1.09 -4.74 -11.26
N PHE A 45 -1.73 -4.64 -10.11
CA PHE A 45 -3.15 -4.35 -9.94
C PHE A 45 -3.32 -2.97 -9.27
N ILE A 46 -4.39 -2.28 -9.60
CA ILE A 46 -4.65 -0.92 -9.13
C ILE A 46 -5.98 -0.87 -8.40
N GLY A 47 -5.98 -0.32 -7.19
CA GLY A 47 -7.17 0.00 -6.42
C GLY A 47 -7.47 1.50 -6.49
N LYS A 48 -8.73 1.84 -6.74
CA LYS A 48 -9.20 3.22 -6.93
C LYS A 48 -10.32 3.64 -5.97
N GLU A 49 -10.76 2.74 -5.11
CA GLU A 49 -11.89 2.97 -4.21
C GLU A 49 -11.46 3.61 -2.88
N ALA A 50 -10.21 3.39 -2.48
CA ALA A 50 -9.71 3.86 -1.20
C ALA A 50 -9.44 5.37 -1.18
N LYS A 51 -9.86 6.03 -0.09
CA LYS A 51 -9.72 7.49 0.11
C LYS A 51 -8.86 7.84 1.33
N ASN A 52 -8.53 6.88 2.17
CA ASN A 52 -7.74 7.05 3.38
C ASN A 52 -7.05 5.74 3.77
N THR A 53 -6.20 5.78 4.79
CA THR A 53 -5.39 4.60 5.21
C THR A 53 -6.26 3.40 5.60
N LYS A 54 -7.39 3.61 6.28
CA LYS A 54 -8.32 2.54 6.63
C LYS A 54 -8.91 1.88 5.39
N THR A 55 -9.42 2.68 4.47
CA THR A 55 -10.03 2.16 3.24
C THR A 55 -8.99 1.56 2.29
N ASN A 56 -7.72 2.02 2.32
CA ASN A 56 -6.60 1.35 1.66
C ASN A 56 -6.43 -0.08 2.20
N ALA A 57 -6.39 -0.26 3.51
CA ALA A 57 -6.26 -1.58 4.11
C ALA A 57 -7.43 -2.50 3.74
N VAL A 58 -8.66 -2.00 3.81
CA VAL A 58 -9.87 -2.77 3.44
C VAL A 58 -9.85 -3.18 1.96
N GLU A 59 -9.50 -2.27 1.06
CA GLU A 59 -9.40 -2.52 -0.38
C GLU A 59 -8.38 -3.62 -0.69
N VAL A 60 -7.18 -3.53 -0.10
CA VAL A 60 -6.12 -4.53 -0.27
C VAL A 60 -6.53 -5.88 0.29
N ILE A 61 -7.09 -5.93 1.51
CA ILE A 61 -7.55 -7.17 2.14
C ILE A 61 -8.61 -7.86 1.30
N LYS A 62 -9.57 -7.10 0.78
CA LYS A 62 -10.62 -7.62 -0.13
C LYS A 62 -10.00 -8.23 -1.39
N TRP A 63 -9.05 -7.55 -2.01
CA TRP A 63 -8.34 -8.05 -3.18
C TRP A 63 -7.51 -9.30 -2.85
N MET A 64 -6.81 -9.32 -1.72
CA MET A 64 -6.03 -10.48 -1.28
C MET A 64 -6.91 -11.70 -1.05
N LYS A 65 -8.04 -11.54 -0.38
CA LYS A 65 -9.03 -12.64 -0.16
C LYS A 65 -9.54 -13.19 -1.48
N LYS A 66 -9.89 -12.33 -2.43
CA LYS A 66 -10.33 -12.74 -3.77
C LYS A 66 -9.28 -13.52 -4.54
N ASN A 67 -8.01 -13.26 -4.27
CA ASN A 67 -6.87 -13.93 -4.93
C ASN A 67 -6.24 -15.06 -4.09
N ASN A 68 -6.87 -15.45 -2.96
CA ASN A 68 -6.36 -16.47 -2.03
C ASN A 68 -4.93 -16.18 -1.53
N LEU A 69 -4.61 -14.91 -1.30
CA LEU A 69 -3.32 -14.47 -0.78
C LEU A 69 -3.36 -14.36 0.73
N ILE A 70 -2.40 -14.96 1.41
CA ILE A 70 -2.30 -15.04 2.88
C ILE A 70 -1.16 -14.21 3.47
N SER A 71 -0.29 -13.67 2.63
CA SER A 71 0.82 -12.83 3.06
C SER A 71 1.05 -11.67 2.10
N ALA A 72 1.50 -10.55 2.64
CA ALA A 72 1.86 -9.37 1.85
C ALA A 72 3.05 -8.63 2.44
N ILE A 73 3.79 -7.95 1.58
CA ILE A 73 4.79 -6.97 1.96
C ILE A 73 4.14 -5.60 1.80
N LEU A 74 3.99 -4.89 2.92
CA LEU A 74 3.45 -3.54 2.95
C LEU A 74 4.57 -2.54 2.72
N VAL A 75 4.54 -1.88 1.57
CA VAL A 75 5.49 -0.82 1.20
C VAL A 75 4.81 0.53 1.36
N THR A 76 5.32 1.35 2.23
CA THR A 76 4.84 2.72 2.45
C THR A 76 5.95 3.57 3.08
N SER A 77 5.75 4.89 3.17
CA SER A 77 6.75 5.73 3.84
C SER A 77 6.88 5.37 5.32
N ASP A 78 8.07 5.57 5.86
CA ASP A 78 8.41 5.31 7.26
C ASP A 78 7.46 6.00 8.24
N ILE A 79 7.06 7.24 7.95
CA ILE A 79 6.11 8.03 8.77
C ILE A 79 4.69 7.45 8.75
N HIS A 80 4.24 6.91 7.62
CA HIS A 80 2.90 6.33 7.50
C HIS A 80 2.80 4.87 7.94
N LEU A 81 3.93 4.17 8.04
CA LEU A 81 3.98 2.74 8.29
C LEU A 81 3.26 2.32 9.57
N PRO A 82 3.48 2.96 10.75
CA PRO A 82 2.82 2.54 11.99
C PRO A 82 1.29 2.56 11.89
N ARG A 83 0.73 3.61 11.29
CA ARG A 83 -0.71 3.72 11.09
C ARG A 83 -1.23 2.69 10.07
N SER A 84 -0.50 2.46 9.01
CA SER A 84 -0.88 1.46 8.00
C SER A 84 -0.91 0.05 8.58
N ILE A 85 0.12 -0.35 9.34
CA ILE A 85 0.16 -1.66 10.02
C ILE A 85 -1.03 -1.81 10.95
N LEU A 86 -1.33 -0.79 11.76
CA LEU A 86 -2.45 -0.82 12.71
C LEU A 86 -3.79 -1.02 12.00
N GLU A 87 -4.02 -0.33 10.89
CA GLU A 87 -5.24 -0.50 10.10
C GLU A 87 -5.34 -1.91 9.49
N PHE A 88 -4.24 -2.49 9.00
CA PHE A 88 -4.24 -3.86 8.52
C PHE A 88 -4.54 -4.85 9.65
N GLN A 89 -3.89 -4.74 10.80
CA GLN A 89 -4.07 -5.63 11.95
C GLN A 89 -5.50 -5.60 12.49
N ASN A 90 -6.15 -4.44 12.48
CA ASN A 90 -7.53 -4.30 12.95
C ASN A 90 -8.59 -4.78 11.94
N ASN A 91 -8.21 -4.96 10.68
CA ASN A 91 -9.14 -5.41 9.64
C ASN A 91 -8.93 -6.86 9.21
N THR A 92 -7.86 -7.52 9.65
CA THR A 92 -7.63 -8.95 9.38
C THR A 92 -6.66 -9.58 10.37
N ASN A 93 -6.98 -10.83 10.78
CA ASN A 93 -6.09 -11.66 11.58
C ASN A 93 -5.49 -12.83 10.77
N HIS A 94 -5.89 -12.96 9.51
CA HIS A 94 -5.54 -14.13 8.69
C HIS A 94 -4.45 -13.83 7.64
N ILE A 95 -4.07 -12.57 7.50
CA ILE A 95 -3.05 -12.15 6.52
C ILE A 95 -1.79 -11.73 7.26
N LYS A 96 -0.68 -12.38 6.94
CA LYS A 96 0.64 -12.01 7.46
C LYS A 96 1.16 -10.79 6.72
N ILE A 97 1.36 -9.68 7.44
CA ILE A 97 1.93 -8.45 6.89
C ILE A 97 3.39 -8.32 7.33
N THR A 98 4.27 -8.20 6.36
CA THR A 98 5.68 -7.82 6.55
C THR A 98 5.86 -6.38 6.08
N SER A 99 6.47 -5.54 6.89
CA SER A 99 6.66 -4.13 6.57
C SER A 99 7.95 -3.87 5.82
N TRP A 100 7.90 -2.96 4.84
CA TRP A 100 9.06 -2.46 4.12
C TRP A 100 8.97 -0.93 4.05
N PRO A 101 9.56 -0.22 5.02
CA PRO A 101 9.51 1.24 5.05
C PRO A 101 10.38 1.86 3.95
N VAL A 102 9.84 2.90 3.32
CA VAL A 102 10.60 3.76 2.41
C VAL A 102 10.91 5.06 3.14
N LYS A 103 12.19 5.40 3.23
CA LYS A 103 12.61 6.65 3.87
C LYS A 103 12.03 7.87 3.16
N THR A 104 11.45 8.76 3.91
CA THR A 104 10.96 10.04 3.42
C THR A 104 12.05 11.08 3.54
N ASN A 105 12.41 11.71 2.44
CA ASN A 105 13.42 12.80 2.43
C ASN A 105 12.91 14.11 3.06
N ASN A 106 11.65 14.18 3.43
CA ASN A 106 11.00 15.35 4.02
C ASN A 106 10.92 15.18 5.54
N ASN A 107 11.99 15.49 6.25
CA ASN A 107 12.04 15.56 7.72
C ASN A 107 11.28 16.80 8.25
N ASN A 108 10.07 17.05 7.76
CA ASN A 108 9.25 18.11 8.30
C ASN A 108 8.58 17.60 9.60
N PHE A 109 9.03 18.14 10.73
CA PHE A 109 8.50 17.84 12.06
C PHE A 109 6.96 17.98 12.13
N ILE A 110 6.39 18.94 11.40
CA ILE A 110 4.94 19.14 11.35
C ILE A 110 4.23 17.93 10.73
N ASN A 111 4.79 17.35 9.67
CA ASN A 111 4.24 16.15 9.04
C ASN A 111 4.34 14.92 9.94
N PHE A 112 5.47 14.79 10.63
CA PHE A 112 5.65 13.74 11.65
C PHE A 112 4.63 13.88 12.77
N LEU A 113 4.43 15.08 13.31
CA LEU A 113 3.47 15.34 14.37
C LEU A 113 2.02 15.04 13.92
N LYS A 114 1.64 15.44 12.71
CA LYS A 114 0.32 15.12 12.15
C LYS A 114 0.10 13.60 12.05
N GLU A 115 1.07 12.86 11.57
CA GLU A 115 0.96 11.39 11.48
C GLU A 115 0.94 10.72 12.84
N PHE A 116 1.72 11.20 13.79
CA PHE A 116 1.69 10.73 15.17
C PHE A 116 0.31 10.93 15.81
N LEU A 117 -0.30 12.09 15.65
CA LEU A 117 -1.64 12.36 16.15
C LEU A 117 -2.70 11.47 15.48
N ARG A 118 -2.61 11.27 14.16
CA ARG A 118 -3.51 10.35 13.43
C ARG A 118 -3.35 8.91 13.90
N PHE A 119 -2.12 8.46 14.09
CA PHE A 119 -1.84 7.13 14.63
C PHE A 119 -2.44 6.96 16.04
N SER A 120 -2.19 7.93 16.92
CA SER A 120 -2.71 7.91 18.30
C SER A 120 -4.25 7.89 18.33
N PHE A 121 -4.89 8.67 17.47
CA PHE A 121 -6.35 8.67 17.35
C PHE A 121 -6.89 7.31 16.90
N VAL A 122 -6.30 6.71 15.88
CA VAL A 122 -6.70 5.37 15.38
C VAL A 122 -6.51 4.33 16.47
N ARG A 123 -5.38 4.34 17.18
CA ARG A 123 -5.09 3.42 18.27
C ARG A 123 -6.11 3.53 19.40
N ILE A 124 -6.42 4.74 19.83
CA ILE A 124 -7.43 4.98 20.88
C ILE A 124 -8.80 4.47 20.42
N LYS A 125 -9.20 4.79 19.20
CA LYS A 125 -10.45 4.30 18.63
C LYS A 125 -10.60 2.78 18.72
N TYR A 126 -9.55 2.02 18.40
CA TYR A 126 -9.59 0.55 18.45
C TYR A 126 -9.44 -0.03 19.86
N LEU A 127 -8.95 0.73 20.83
CA LEU A 127 -8.92 0.33 22.24
C LEU A 127 -10.29 0.48 22.93
N ILE A 128 -11.09 1.43 22.47
CA ILE A 128 -12.42 1.74 23.07
C ILE A 128 -13.52 0.84 22.47
N ILE A 129 -13.35 0.38 21.28
CA ILE A 129 -14.27 -0.52 20.58
C ILE A 129 -13.91 -1.98 20.88
#